data_521c60e4c01d52b9d70eb4a7e4745998
#
_entry.id   521c60e4c01d52b9d70eb4a7e4745998
#
_cell.length_a   1.000
_cell.length_b   1.000
_cell.length_c   1.000
_cell.angle_alpha   90.00
_cell.angle_beta   90.00
_cell.angle_gamma   90.00
#
_symmetry.space_group_name_H-M   'P 1'
#
loop_
_entity.id
_entity.type
_entity.pdbx_description
1 polymer ?
#
loop_
_entity_poly.entity_id
_entity_poly.type
_entity_poly.pdbx_seq_one_letter_code
_entity_poly.pdbx_strand_id
1 'polypeptide(L)'
;MKRFIDITDFTREELREAINLVTFIKDNQHVYAKEMINRTLVTAFSEDDRNAKMAFTTAATRMGGAHFDFKFKEGESLKDAVMAMSSCGDVIVLNHHKKGAARAASLYATIPVINAGDGKRAYPVKTLSDISTVWIEKNHVSNMKIGFVGDFSNNALVRGLLQCLNIYKGNEFFFVSANGKPITDDFISIMDRREKPFVVYDNLAEPLPELDVIYFTEVKKEFFDSVIQYEARKHCFNLNERLLLTSKPDLAILHQFPRNEEISESVDDDERAKYFKMLEYNVDAAIAIIIKLITKRTGRLIKPCMEEPTHDFKCLKEDCITSTEDYLPPLFHENANGELICKYCGQKYETKWFYENK
;
A
#
# COMPACT_ATOMS: atom_id res chain seq x y z
N MET A 1 -12.77 -10.36 10.08
CA MET A 1 -11.79 -9.26 10.16
C MET A 1 -12.45 -8.05 10.78
N LYS A 2 -11.77 -7.32 11.67
CA LYS A 2 -12.31 -6.08 12.29
C LYS A 2 -11.65 -4.82 11.70
N ARG A 3 -10.48 -4.97 11.07
CA ARG A 3 -9.67 -3.91 10.50
C ARG A 3 -8.83 -4.48 9.36
N PHE A 4 -8.42 -3.62 8.44
CA PHE A 4 -7.45 -3.92 7.41
C PHE A 4 -6.40 -2.79 7.37
N ILE A 5 -5.31 -2.99 8.08
CA ILE A 5 -4.29 -1.96 8.36
C ILE A 5 -3.03 -2.16 7.54
N ASP A 6 -2.65 -3.40 7.31
CA ASP A 6 -1.46 -3.77 6.55
C ASP A 6 -1.78 -4.98 5.67
N ILE A 7 -1.07 -5.14 4.55
CA ILE A 7 -1.24 -6.32 3.69
C ILE A 7 -0.82 -7.61 4.40
N THR A 8 0.10 -7.49 5.37
CA THR A 8 0.55 -8.57 6.22
C THR A 8 -0.48 -9.01 7.28
N ASP A 9 -1.62 -8.30 7.40
CA ASP A 9 -2.78 -8.77 8.18
C ASP A 9 -3.42 -10.02 7.56
N PHE A 10 -3.13 -10.32 6.28
CA PHE A 10 -3.56 -11.52 5.60
C PHE A 10 -2.54 -12.65 5.75
N THR A 11 -3.03 -13.85 6.04
CA THR A 11 -2.29 -15.09 5.75
C THR A 11 -2.18 -15.27 4.24
N ARG A 12 -1.33 -16.22 3.81
CA ARG A 12 -1.19 -16.55 2.38
C ARG A 12 -2.53 -16.98 1.76
N GLU A 13 -3.31 -17.77 2.49
CA GLU A 13 -4.62 -18.26 2.08
C GLU A 13 -5.63 -17.12 1.98
N GLU A 14 -5.68 -16.24 2.97
CA GLU A 14 -6.56 -15.06 2.98
C GLU A 14 -6.21 -14.07 1.87
N LEU A 15 -4.92 -13.88 1.58
CA LEU A 15 -4.47 -13.06 0.44
C LEU A 15 -4.95 -13.66 -0.88
N ARG A 16 -4.80 -14.97 -1.06
CA ARG A 16 -5.28 -15.68 -2.26
C ARG A 16 -6.80 -15.56 -2.41
N GLU A 17 -7.56 -15.73 -1.32
CA GLU A 17 -9.01 -15.51 -1.33
C GLU A 17 -9.37 -14.08 -1.70
N ALA A 18 -8.62 -13.08 -1.20
CA ALA A 18 -8.85 -11.67 -1.52
C ALA A 18 -8.57 -11.38 -3.01
N ILE A 19 -7.48 -11.91 -3.57
CA ILE A 19 -7.16 -11.81 -5.00
C ILE A 19 -8.26 -12.45 -5.86
N ASN A 20 -8.72 -13.66 -5.50
CA ASN A 20 -9.81 -14.35 -6.21
C ASN A 20 -11.11 -13.54 -6.13
N LEU A 21 -11.39 -12.90 -4.99
CA LEU A 21 -12.57 -12.06 -4.82
C LEU A 21 -12.48 -10.81 -5.72
N VAL A 22 -11.34 -10.12 -5.77
CA VAL A 22 -11.11 -8.99 -6.69
C VAL A 22 -11.31 -9.42 -8.14
N THR A 23 -10.73 -10.55 -8.53
CA THR A 23 -10.88 -11.12 -9.88
C THR A 23 -12.33 -11.42 -10.23
N PHE A 24 -13.10 -11.96 -9.28
CA PHE A 24 -14.53 -12.24 -9.46
C PHE A 24 -15.34 -10.93 -9.59
N ILE A 25 -15.07 -9.95 -8.73
CA ILE A 25 -15.77 -8.65 -8.70
C ILE A 25 -15.59 -7.92 -10.04
N LYS A 26 -14.41 -7.97 -10.63
CA LYS A 26 -14.09 -7.32 -11.91
C LYS A 26 -15.19 -7.56 -12.98
N ASP A 27 -15.67 -8.77 -13.07
CA ASP A 27 -16.68 -9.15 -14.07
C ASP A 27 -18.10 -9.24 -13.50
N ASN A 28 -18.27 -9.15 -12.17
CA ASN A 28 -19.51 -9.44 -11.45
C ASN A 28 -19.86 -8.38 -10.38
N GLN A 29 -19.54 -7.11 -10.59
CA GLN A 29 -19.80 -6.06 -9.59
C GLN A 29 -21.28 -5.99 -9.17
N HIS A 30 -22.21 -6.27 -10.08
CA HIS A 30 -23.65 -6.24 -9.84
C HIS A 30 -24.11 -7.21 -8.72
N VAL A 31 -23.37 -8.29 -8.47
CA VAL A 31 -23.65 -9.23 -7.39
C VAL A 31 -23.62 -8.55 -6.03
N TYR A 32 -22.78 -7.52 -5.88
CA TYR A 32 -22.57 -6.81 -4.62
C TYR A 32 -23.30 -5.46 -4.53
N ALA A 33 -24.15 -5.13 -5.51
CA ALA A 33 -24.82 -3.83 -5.61
C ALA A 33 -25.77 -3.48 -4.44
N LYS A 34 -26.05 -4.43 -3.55
CA LYS A 34 -26.95 -4.24 -2.40
C LYS A 34 -26.28 -4.47 -1.04
N GLU A 35 -24.99 -4.77 -1.00
CA GLU A 35 -24.31 -5.15 0.24
C GLU A 35 -24.13 -3.98 1.23
N MET A 36 -24.17 -2.74 0.74
CA MET A 36 -24.08 -1.55 1.58
C MET A 36 -25.41 -0.77 1.70
N ILE A 37 -26.55 -1.34 1.33
CA ILE A 37 -27.83 -0.68 1.54
C ILE A 37 -28.00 -0.32 3.03
N ASN A 38 -28.41 0.93 3.31
CA ASN A 38 -28.55 1.51 4.64
C ASN A 38 -27.24 1.57 5.45
N ARG A 39 -26.10 1.55 4.79
CA ARG A 39 -24.76 1.71 5.41
C ARG A 39 -24.05 2.91 4.83
N THR A 40 -23.21 3.53 5.66
CA THR A 40 -22.40 4.70 5.33
C THR A 40 -20.92 4.37 5.44
N LEU A 41 -20.19 4.60 4.36
CA LEU A 41 -18.73 4.64 4.35
C LEU A 41 -18.27 6.05 4.75
N VAL A 42 -17.39 6.16 5.73
CA VAL A 42 -16.77 7.43 6.12
C VAL A 42 -15.34 7.47 5.58
N THR A 43 -15.05 8.41 4.70
CA THR A 43 -13.68 8.69 4.24
C THR A 43 -13.08 9.82 5.07
N ALA A 44 -11.88 9.63 5.61
CA ALA A 44 -11.13 10.62 6.37
C ALA A 44 -9.70 10.72 5.82
N PHE A 45 -9.46 11.73 5.00
CA PHE A 45 -8.20 11.92 4.28
C PHE A 45 -7.54 13.22 4.74
N SER A 46 -6.38 13.11 5.37
CA SER A 46 -5.54 14.26 5.74
C SER A 46 -4.54 14.65 4.65
N GLU A 47 -4.30 13.75 3.70
CA GLU A 47 -3.50 13.98 2.50
C GLU A 47 -4.36 13.84 1.24
N ASP A 48 -3.99 14.54 0.17
CA ASP A 48 -4.69 14.46 -1.11
C ASP A 48 -4.29 13.19 -1.87
N ASP A 49 -4.89 12.05 -1.52
CA ASP A 49 -4.87 10.84 -2.33
C ASP A 49 -6.20 10.68 -3.07
N ARG A 50 -6.36 11.50 -4.10
CA ARG A 50 -7.58 11.56 -4.91
C ARG A 50 -7.98 10.21 -5.46
N ASN A 51 -7.03 9.40 -5.94
CA ASN A 51 -7.31 8.11 -6.56
C ASN A 51 -7.84 7.09 -5.54
N ALA A 52 -7.24 7.02 -4.35
CA ALA A 52 -7.76 6.17 -3.29
C ALA A 52 -9.15 6.61 -2.83
N LYS A 53 -9.35 7.91 -2.61
CA LYS A 53 -10.65 8.45 -2.21
C LYS A 53 -11.73 8.15 -3.24
N MET A 54 -11.44 8.35 -4.53
CA MET A 54 -12.34 8.06 -5.62
C MET A 54 -12.68 6.57 -5.69
N ALA A 55 -11.71 5.67 -5.50
CA ALA A 55 -11.95 4.23 -5.51
C ALA A 55 -12.94 3.81 -4.41
N PHE A 56 -12.75 4.29 -3.17
CA PHE A 56 -13.64 3.94 -2.05
C PHE A 56 -15.04 4.55 -2.17
N THR A 57 -15.15 5.81 -2.59
CA THR A 57 -16.48 6.44 -2.77
C THR A 57 -17.26 5.79 -3.90
N THR A 58 -16.57 5.44 -5.00
CA THR A 58 -17.18 4.67 -6.11
C THR A 58 -17.60 3.28 -5.64
N ALA A 59 -16.77 2.57 -4.87
CA ALA A 59 -17.09 1.27 -4.32
C ALA A 59 -18.36 1.33 -3.46
N ALA A 60 -18.43 2.27 -2.51
CA ALA A 60 -19.62 2.44 -1.66
C ALA A 60 -20.89 2.68 -2.48
N THR A 61 -20.82 3.56 -3.49
CA THR A 61 -21.93 3.87 -4.38
C THR A 61 -22.38 2.65 -5.20
N ARG A 62 -21.43 1.91 -5.80
CA ARG A 62 -21.74 0.68 -6.58
C ARG A 62 -22.34 -0.43 -5.71
N MET A 63 -22.02 -0.44 -4.41
CA MET A 63 -22.59 -1.37 -3.43
C MET A 63 -23.93 -0.92 -2.83
N GLY A 64 -24.51 0.20 -3.30
CA GLY A 64 -25.79 0.74 -2.84
C GLY A 64 -25.72 1.46 -1.49
N GLY A 65 -24.53 1.83 -1.03
CA GLY A 65 -24.27 2.58 0.20
C GLY A 65 -24.17 4.08 -0.01
N ALA A 66 -24.23 4.80 1.11
CA ALA A 66 -23.89 6.21 1.18
C ALA A 66 -22.40 6.39 1.50
N HIS A 67 -21.84 7.55 1.18
CA HIS A 67 -20.52 7.94 1.67
C HIS A 67 -20.56 9.33 2.29
N PHE A 68 -19.70 9.57 3.26
CA PHE A 68 -19.50 10.85 3.93
C PHE A 68 -18.01 11.16 4.02
N ASP A 69 -17.62 12.38 3.67
CA ASP A 69 -16.24 12.85 3.75
C ASP A 69 -16.01 13.60 5.06
N PHE A 70 -15.29 12.98 5.98
CA PHE A 70 -14.88 13.59 7.24
C PHE A 70 -13.60 14.41 7.02
N LYS A 71 -13.61 15.65 7.50
CA LYS A 71 -12.43 16.54 7.45
C LYS A 71 -11.89 16.74 8.86
N PHE A 72 -10.63 16.41 9.04
CA PHE A 72 -9.92 16.72 10.29
C PHE A 72 -9.86 18.23 10.54
N LYS A 73 -10.03 18.63 11.78
CA LYS A 73 -9.79 20.00 12.23
C LYS A 73 -8.39 20.12 12.84
N GLU A 74 -7.81 21.30 12.74
CA GLU A 74 -6.53 21.57 13.37
C GLU A 74 -6.63 21.39 14.89
N GLY A 75 -5.71 20.64 15.49
CA GLY A 75 -5.70 20.32 16.92
C GLY A 75 -6.71 19.27 17.38
N GLU A 76 -7.52 18.70 16.48
CA GLU A 76 -8.42 17.60 16.81
C GLU A 76 -7.64 16.31 17.03
N SER A 77 -7.90 15.62 18.17
CA SER A 77 -7.28 14.32 18.41
C SER A 77 -7.82 13.24 17.46
N LEU A 78 -6.94 12.33 17.05
CA LEU A 78 -7.36 11.20 16.22
C LEU A 78 -8.43 10.34 16.92
N LYS A 79 -8.35 10.19 18.25
CA LYS A 79 -9.34 9.46 19.05
C LYS A 79 -10.73 10.07 18.92
N ASP A 80 -10.85 11.40 19.10
CA ASP A 80 -12.14 12.08 19.05
C ASP A 80 -12.73 12.03 17.65
N ALA A 81 -11.92 12.24 16.61
CA ALA A 81 -12.31 12.09 15.22
C ALA A 81 -12.84 10.67 14.92
N VAL A 82 -12.13 9.63 15.39
CA VAL A 82 -12.53 8.22 15.21
C VAL A 82 -13.82 7.88 15.94
N MET A 83 -14.01 8.41 17.16
CA MET A 83 -15.24 8.23 17.91
C MET A 83 -16.43 8.89 17.22
N ALA A 84 -16.26 10.13 16.71
CA ALA A 84 -17.28 10.82 15.93
C ALA A 84 -17.65 10.05 14.65
N MET A 85 -16.66 9.61 13.87
CA MET A 85 -16.88 8.79 12.67
C MET A 85 -17.57 7.48 13.00
N SER A 86 -17.23 6.83 14.11
CA SER A 86 -17.85 5.57 14.55
C SER A 86 -19.30 5.74 14.94
N SER A 87 -19.71 6.93 15.40
CA SER A 87 -21.10 7.22 15.76
C SER A 87 -22.03 7.35 14.55
N CYS A 88 -21.50 7.81 13.42
CA CYS A 88 -22.28 8.11 12.21
C CYS A 88 -22.12 7.11 11.08
N GLY A 89 -20.98 6.40 11.01
CA GLY A 89 -20.64 5.49 9.93
C GLY A 89 -20.79 4.01 10.25
N ASP A 90 -20.50 3.19 9.25
CA ASP A 90 -20.44 1.74 9.35
C ASP A 90 -19.05 1.18 9.00
N VAL A 91 -18.24 1.93 8.24
CA VAL A 91 -16.84 1.63 7.90
C VAL A 91 -16.07 2.94 7.81
N ILE A 92 -14.89 3.01 8.41
CA ILE A 92 -13.95 4.13 8.27
C ILE A 92 -12.88 3.76 7.25
N VAL A 93 -12.62 4.65 6.29
CA VAL A 93 -11.47 4.63 5.38
C VAL A 93 -10.57 5.80 5.75
N LEU A 94 -9.41 5.50 6.31
CA LEU A 94 -8.49 6.48 6.85
C LEU A 94 -7.24 6.61 5.97
N ASN A 95 -6.94 7.83 5.52
CA ASN A 95 -5.64 8.23 5.00
C ASN A 95 -5.09 9.34 5.89
N HIS A 96 -3.88 9.16 6.42
CA HIS A 96 -3.30 10.08 7.38
C HIS A 96 -1.80 10.28 7.14
N HIS A 97 -1.30 11.52 7.36
CA HIS A 97 0.10 11.88 7.14
C HIS A 97 1.08 11.26 8.16
N LYS A 98 0.62 10.91 9.36
CA LYS A 98 1.44 10.26 10.39
C LYS A 98 1.41 8.74 10.25
N LYS A 99 2.59 8.12 10.34
CA LYS A 99 2.75 6.66 10.34
C LYS A 99 2.07 6.01 11.54
N GLY A 100 1.30 4.96 11.29
CA GLY A 100 0.61 4.20 12.32
C GLY A 100 -0.74 4.77 12.74
N ALA A 101 -1.22 5.83 12.10
CA ALA A 101 -2.52 6.43 12.41
C ALA A 101 -3.69 5.45 12.22
N ALA A 102 -3.67 4.62 11.16
CA ALA A 102 -4.71 3.63 10.94
C ALA A 102 -4.75 2.56 12.04
N ARG A 103 -3.58 2.15 12.57
CA ARG A 103 -3.52 1.27 13.75
C ARG A 103 -4.06 1.97 14.98
N ALA A 104 -3.64 3.19 15.26
CA ALA A 104 -4.12 3.98 16.38
C ALA A 104 -5.66 4.16 16.33
N ALA A 105 -6.20 4.52 15.17
CA ALA A 105 -7.65 4.60 14.93
C ALA A 105 -8.36 3.30 15.28
N SER A 106 -7.80 2.16 14.89
CA SER A 106 -8.39 0.84 15.13
C SER A 106 -8.48 0.42 16.60
N LEU A 107 -7.74 1.06 17.50
CA LEU A 107 -7.83 0.81 18.95
C LEU A 107 -9.12 1.39 19.55
N TYR A 108 -9.59 2.51 19.02
CA TYR A 108 -10.75 3.25 19.54
C TYR A 108 -12.02 3.08 18.70
N ALA A 109 -11.88 2.72 17.42
CA ALA A 109 -13.03 2.56 16.54
C ALA A 109 -13.97 1.44 17.00
N THR A 110 -15.28 1.72 16.94
CA THR A 110 -16.34 0.73 17.17
C THR A 110 -16.93 0.17 15.86
N ILE A 111 -16.41 0.61 14.74
CA ILE A 111 -16.70 0.12 13.38
C ILE A 111 -15.40 -0.26 12.68
N PRO A 112 -15.41 -1.03 11.59
CA PRO A 112 -14.20 -1.41 10.87
C PRO A 112 -13.39 -0.22 10.38
N VAL A 113 -12.04 -0.36 10.42
CA VAL A 113 -11.10 0.63 9.90
C VAL A 113 -10.32 0.01 8.74
N ILE A 114 -10.30 0.73 7.62
CA ILE A 114 -9.48 0.44 6.43
C ILE A 114 -8.39 1.49 6.33
N ASN A 115 -7.15 1.04 6.22
CA ASN A 115 -6.01 1.89 5.92
C ASN A 115 -5.97 2.19 4.41
N ALA A 116 -6.15 3.46 4.02
CA ALA A 116 -5.98 3.95 2.66
C ALA A 116 -4.63 4.67 2.45
N GLY A 117 -3.78 4.68 3.49
CA GLY A 117 -2.45 5.29 3.52
C GLY A 117 -2.17 5.89 4.90
N ASP A 118 -1.01 5.58 5.48
CA ASP A 118 -0.58 6.12 6.76
C ASP A 118 0.89 6.57 6.72
N GLY A 119 1.13 7.81 6.38
CA GLY A 119 2.45 8.44 6.40
C GLY A 119 3.50 7.71 5.56
N LYS A 120 3.12 7.18 4.40
CA LYS A 120 3.99 6.39 3.51
C LYS A 120 4.48 5.06 4.13
N ARG A 121 3.81 4.56 5.19
CA ARG A 121 4.14 3.28 5.80
C ARG A 121 3.51 2.12 5.04
N ALA A 122 2.20 2.16 4.76
CA ALA A 122 1.47 1.09 4.09
C ALA A 122 0.26 1.62 3.31
N TYR A 123 -0.02 1.02 2.17
CA TYR A 123 -1.19 1.24 1.33
C TYR A 123 -1.84 -0.12 0.99
N PRO A 124 -2.42 -0.83 1.97
CA PRO A 124 -2.78 -2.24 1.81
C PRO A 124 -3.81 -2.50 0.71
N VAL A 125 -4.75 -1.57 0.47
CA VAL A 125 -5.76 -1.75 -0.58
C VAL A 125 -5.16 -1.52 -1.97
N LYS A 126 -4.28 -0.54 -2.14
CA LYS A 126 -3.51 -0.38 -3.39
C LYS A 126 -2.63 -1.60 -3.64
N THR A 127 -1.96 -2.12 -2.60
CA THR A 127 -1.16 -3.34 -2.69
C THR A 127 -2.00 -4.54 -3.12
N LEU A 128 -3.22 -4.69 -2.57
CA LEU A 128 -4.14 -5.75 -3.01
C LEU A 128 -4.54 -5.58 -4.47
N SER A 129 -4.80 -4.35 -4.91
CA SER A 129 -5.07 -4.05 -6.32
C SER A 129 -3.90 -4.41 -7.20
N ASP A 130 -2.67 -4.04 -6.81
CA ASP A 130 -1.45 -4.30 -7.58
C ASP A 130 -1.21 -5.80 -7.78
N ILE A 131 -1.24 -6.58 -6.69
CA ILE A 131 -1.06 -8.04 -6.80
C ILE A 131 -2.21 -8.72 -7.54
N SER A 132 -3.44 -8.20 -7.42
CA SER A 132 -4.60 -8.70 -8.18
C SER A 132 -4.47 -8.36 -9.66
N THR A 133 -3.92 -7.18 -10.01
CA THR A 133 -3.61 -6.84 -11.40
C THR A 133 -2.60 -7.82 -12.00
N VAL A 134 -1.52 -8.11 -11.27
CA VAL A 134 -0.54 -9.12 -11.73
C VAL A 134 -1.22 -10.48 -11.96
N TRP A 135 -2.07 -10.91 -11.01
CA TRP A 135 -2.81 -12.15 -11.15
C TRP A 135 -3.75 -12.16 -12.36
N ILE A 136 -4.51 -11.11 -12.58
CA ILE A 136 -5.49 -10.99 -13.68
C ILE A 136 -4.78 -10.98 -15.04
N GLU A 137 -3.69 -10.21 -15.17
CA GLU A 137 -3.01 -10.04 -16.44
C GLU A 137 -2.06 -11.20 -16.79
N LYS A 138 -1.54 -11.93 -15.78
CA LYS A 138 -0.58 -13.03 -15.99
C LYS A 138 -1.15 -14.42 -15.68
N ASN A 139 -2.35 -14.51 -15.07
CA ASN A 139 -2.98 -15.74 -14.56
C ASN A 139 -2.17 -16.50 -13.50
N HIS A 140 -1.09 -15.93 -13.01
CA HIS A 140 -0.26 -16.46 -11.92
C HIS A 140 0.55 -15.33 -11.24
N VAL A 141 1.14 -15.64 -10.08
CA VAL A 141 2.00 -14.73 -9.31
C VAL A 141 3.30 -15.40 -8.86
N SER A 142 3.73 -16.44 -9.55
CA SER A 142 4.94 -17.22 -9.27
C SER A 142 5.76 -17.46 -10.53
N ASN A 143 7.08 -17.73 -10.39
CA ASN A 143 8.00 -17.99 -11.49
C ASN A 143 8.05 -16.86 -12.53
N MET A 144 8.08 -15.60 -12.06
CA MET A 144 8.13 -14.40 -12.90
C MET A 144 9.40 -13.59 -12.67
N LYS A 145 9.81 -12.87 -13.69
CA LYS A 145 10.83 -11.80 -13.61
C LYS A 145 10.13 -10.46 -13.50
N ILE A 146 10.30 -9.80 -12.36
CA ILE A 146 9.54 -8.59 -11.99
C ILE A 146 10.52 -7.43 -11.81
N GLY A 147 10.36 -6.39 -12.62
CA GLY A 147 11.12 -5.16 -12.55
C GLY A 147 10.40 -4.11 -11.72
N PHE A 148 11.15 -3.41 -10.87
CA PHE A 148 10.70 -2.20 -10.19
C PHE A 148 11.55 -1.02 -10.67
N VAL A 149 10.90 0.10 -11.02
CA VAL A 149 11.56 1.30 -11.54
C VAL A 149 11.13 2.52 -10.73
N GLY A 150 12.08 3.27 -10.22
CA GLY A 150 11.77 4.51 -9.49
C GLY A 150 12.70 4.83 -8.33
N ASP A 151 12.17 5.52 -7.31
CA ASP A 151 12.86 5.77 -6.05
C ASP A 151 12.43 4.76 -4.98
N PHE A 152 13.39 4.10 -4.38
CA PHE A 152 13.19 3.07 -3.35
C PHE A 152 13.54 3.52 -1.94
N SER A 153 13.82 4.80 -1.74
CA SER A 153 14.24 5.33 -0.43
C SER A 153 13.17 5.14 0.65
N ASN A 154 11.89 5.22 0.30
CA ASN A 154 10.77 5.04 1.24
C ASN A 154 9.45 4.74 0.50
N ASN A 155 9.45 3.76 -0.41
CA ASN A 155 8.29 3.48 -1.25
C ASN A 155 7.43 2.34 -0.67
N ALA A 156 6.33 2.69 0.00
CA ALA A 156 5.43 1.73 0.63
C ALA A 156 4.64 0.89 -0.38
N LEU A 157 4.40 1.38 -1.60
CA LEU A 157 3.71 0.60 -2.65
C LEU A 157 4.58 -0.54 -3.13
N VAL A 158 5.84 -0.24 -3.49
CA VAL A 158 6.81 -1.28 -3.88
C VAL A 158 7.02 -2.27 -2.75
N ARG A 159 7.16 -1.77 -1.50
CA ARG A 159 7.33 -2.64 -0.32
C ARG A 159 6.16 -3.60 -0.17
N GLY A 160 4.93 -3.12 -0.25
CA GLY A 160 3.72 -3.94 -0.13
C GLY A 160 3.62 -4.99 -1.22
N LEU A 161 3.83 -4.60 -2.49
CA LEU A 161 3.80 -5.53 -3.61
C LEU A 161 4.91 -6.59 -3.52
N LEU A 162 6.13 -6.16 -3.15
CA LEU A 162 7.25 -7.06 -2.93
C LEU A 162 6.98 -8.08 -1.81
N GLN A 163 6.38 -7.65 -0.68
CA GLN A 163 5.96 -8.54 0.39
C GLN A 163 4.96 -9.60 -0.11
N CYS A 164 3.97 -9.21 -0.91
CA CYS A 164 3.02 -10.15 -1.50
C CYS A 164 3.70 -11.14 -2.46
N LEU A 165 4.51 -10.64 -3.39
CA LEU A 165 5.19 -11.46 -4.39
C LEU A 165 6.23 -12.40 -3.76
N ASN A 166 6.83 -11.98 -2.64
CA ASN A 166 7.82 -12.77 -1.92
C ASN A 166 7.25 -14.04 -1.26
N ILE A 167 5.94 -14.11 -1.04
CA ILE A 167 5.26 -15.31 -0.53
C ILE A 167 5.26 -16.44 -1.57
N TYR A 168 5.35 -16.10 -2.87
CA TYR A 168 5.27 -17.03 -3.98
C TYR A 168 6.67 -17.42 -4.48
N LYS A 169 6.85 -18.70 -4.84
CA LYS A 169 8.16 -19.23 -5.23
C LYS A 169 8.52 -18.86 -6.67
N GLY A 170 9.83 -18.85 -6.96
CA GLY A 170 10.39 -18.72 -8.30
C GLY A 170 10.34 -17.30 -8.89
N ASN A 171 9.90 -16.28 -8.16
CA ASN A 171 9.97 -14.91 -8.60
C ASN A 171 11.40 -14.36 -8.48
N GLU A 172 11.88 -13.65 -9.50
CA GLU A 172 13.15 -12.94 -9.54
C GLU A 172 12.87 -11.44 -9.58
N PHE A 173 13.59 -10.65 -8.78
CA PHE A 173 13.36 -9.21 -8.66
C PHE A 173 14.50 -8.40 -9.25
N PHE A 174 14.16 -7.39 -10.03
CA PHE A 174 15.06 -6.50 -10.73
C PHE A 174 14.71 -5.06 -10.34
N PHE A 175 15.72 -4.28 -9.99
CA PHE A 175 15.51 -2.90 -9.59
C PHE A 175 16.28 -1.95 -10.51
N VAL A 176 15.60 -0.90 -10.98
CA VAL A 176 16.20 0.21 -11.71
C VAL A 176 15.98 1.48 -10.89
N SER A 177 17.03 1.91 -10.17
CA SER A 177 16.96 3.10 -9.32
C SER A 177 17.05 4.36 -10.17
N ALA A 178 15.94 5.12 -10.26
CA ALA A 178 15.89 6.33 -11.08
C ALA A 178 16.95 7.37 -10.67
N ASN A 179 17.14 7.58 -9.37
CA ASN A 179 18.11 8.51 -8.82
C ASN A 179 19.52 7.91 -8.57
N GLY A 180 19.71 6.63 -8.88
CA GLY A 180 20.98 5.91 -8.67
C GLY A 180 21.30 5.58 -7.21
N LYS A 181 20.37 5.82 -6.27
CA LYS A 181 20.56 5.48 -4.86
C LYS A 181 20.41 3.98 -4.64
N PRO A 182 21.13 3.41 -3.65
CA PRO A 182 21.03 1.97 -3.35
C PRO A 182 19.65 1.59 -2.82
N ILE A 183 19.31 0.32 -2.95
CA ILE A 183 18.13 -0.29 -2.31
C ILE A 183 18.33 -0.26 -0.80
N THR A 184 17.29 0.14 -0.07
CA THR A 184 17.36 0.26 1.40
C THR A 184 17.31 -1.09 2.10
N ASP A 185 17.82 -1.16 3.33
CA ASP A 185 17.84 -2.37 4.16
C ASP A 185 16.43 -2.94 4.39
N ASP A 186 15.41 -2.09 4.42
CA ASP A 186 14.02 -2.52 4.55
C ASP A 186 13.58 -3.42 3.37
N PHE A 187 13.97 -3.09 2.15
CA PHE A 187 13.70 -3.93 0.97
C PHE A 187 14.56 -5.19 0.97
N ILE A 188 15.84 -5.05 1.31
CA ILE A 188 16.78 -6.18 1.41
C ILE A 188 16.24 -7.20 2.42
N SER A 189 15.77 -6.76 3.58
CA SER A 189 15.25 -7.66 4.64
C SER A 189 14.01 -8.46 4.21
N ILE A 190 13.19 -7.93 3.30
CA ILE A 190 12.05 -8.67 2.73
C ILE A 190 12.55 -9.81 1.83
N MET A 191 13.63 -9.60 1.11
CA MET A 191 14.16 -10.51 0.10
C MET A 191 15.22 -11.50 0.64
N ASP A 192 15.77 -11.26 1.83
CA ASP A 192 16.96 -11.92 2.39
C ASP A 192 16.82 -13.45 2.62
N ARG A 193 15.60 -13.99 2.52
CA ARG A 193 15.30 -15.42 2.68
C ARG A 193 15.32 -16.21 1.36
N ARG A 194 15.81 -15.61 0.26
CA ARG A 194 15.78 -16.22 -1.08
C ARG A 194 17.13 -16.74 -1.53
N GLU A 195 17.12 -17.82 -2.31
CA GLU A 195 18.31 -18.36 -2.99
C GLU A 195 18.85 -17.40 -4.06
N LYS A 196 17.97 -16.60 -4.71
CA LYS A 196 18.32 -15.53 -5.66
C LYS A 196 17.77 -14.21 -5.13
N PRO A 197 18.62 -13.37 -4.50
CA PRO A 197 18.13 -12.19 -3.82
C PRO A 197 17.47 -11.18 -4.77
N PHE A 198 18.21 -10.46 -5.55
CA PHE A 198 17.73 -9.45 -6.50
C PHE A 198 18.91 -8.93 -7.32
N VAL A 199 18.60 -8.27 -8.44
CA VAL A 199 19.61 -7.60 -9.26
C VAL A 199 19.25 -6.13 -9.38
N VAL A 200 20.26 -5.25 -9.25
CA VAL A 200 20.12 -3.82 -9.45
C VAL A 200 20.79 -3.43 -10.78
N TYR A 201 20.06 -2.67 -11.58
CA TYR A 201 20.52 -2.17 -12.86
C TYR A 201 20.54 -0.65 -12.87
N ASP A 202 21.47 -0.07 -13.60
CA ASP A 202 21.56 1.38 -13.79
C ASP A 202 20.64 1.87 -14.91
N ASN A 203 20.23 0.99 -15.82
CA ASN A 203 19.44 1.34 -17.00
C ASN A 203 18.35 0.29 -17.25
N LEU A 204 17.13 0.77 -17.48
CA LEU A 204 15.96 -0.06 -17.78
C LEU A 204 16.13 -0.93 -19.04
N ALA A 205 16.90 -0.47 -20.03
CA ALA A 205 17.12 -1.20 -21.27
C ALA A 205 17.76 -2.58 -21.06
N GLU A 206 18.50 -2.77 -19.96
CA GLU A 206 19.20 -4.03 -19.69
C GLU A 206 18.25 -5.13 -19.28
N PRO A 207 17.41 -4.98 -18.21
CA PRO A 207 16.51 -6.04 -17.76
C PRO A 207 15.23 -6.16 -18.58
N LEU A 208 14.78 -5.11 -19.28
CA LEU A 208 13.47 -5.02 -19.91
C LEU A 208 13.12 -6.22 -20.84
N PRO A 209 14.04 -6.76 -21.68
CA PRO A 209 13.74 -7.89 -22.55
C PRO A 209 13.36 -9.19 -21.82
N GLU A 210 13.72 -9.29 -20.55
CA GLU A 210 13.48 -10.49 -19.75
C GLU A 210 12.26 -10.40 -18.83
N LEU A 211 11.74 -9.20 -18.60
CA LEU A 211 10.68 -8.95 -17.60
C LEU A 211 9.32 -9.51 -18.07
N ASP A 212 8.57 -10.07 -17.11
CA ASP A 212 7.17 -10.46 -17.27
C ASP A 212 6.24 -9.35 -16.76
N VAL A 213 6.68 -8.64 -15.72
CA VAL A 213 5.97 -7.52 -15.12
C VAL A 213 6.96 -6.40 -14.84
N ILE A 214 6.57 -5.17 -15.10
CA ILE A 214 7.32 -3.98 -14.70
C ILE A 214 6.41 -3.04 -13.93
N TYR A 215 6.85 -2.62 -12.76
CA TYR A 215 6.12 -1.73 -11.87
C TYR A 215 6.89 -0.41 -11.71
N PHE A 216 6.30 0.66 -12.23
CA PHE A 216 6.84 1.99 -12.10
C PHE A 216 6.28 2.71 -10.88
N THR A 217 7.09 3.52 -10.26
CA THR A 217 6.68 4.47 -9.24
C THR A 217 6.88 5.89 -9.76
N GLU A 218 6.12 6.83 -9.22
CA GLU A 218 6.27 8.24 -9.53
C GLU A 218 7.73 8.68 -9.31
N VAL A 219 8.34 9.28 -10.33
CA VAL A 219 9.70 9.83 -10.27
C VAL A 219 9.63 11.36 -10.27
N LYS A 220 9.98 11.96 -9.13
CA LYS A 220 9.98 13.42 -8.94
C LYS A 220 11.40 13.98 -9.05
N LYS A 221 11.50 15.20 -9.56
CA LYS A 221 12.79 15.93 -9.65
C LYS A 221 13.43 16.14 -8.27
N GLU A 222 12.62 16.29 -7.24
CA GLU A 222 13.09 16.45 -5.85
C GLU A 222 13.76 15.19 -5.26
N PHE A 223 13.66 14.04 -5.93
CA PHE A 223 14.34 12.81 -5.50
C PHE A 223 15.81 12.77 -5.91
N PHE A 224 16.24 13.73 -6.76
CA PHE A 224 17.61 13.86 -7.26
C PHE A 224 18.35 15.01 -6.54
N ASP A 225 19.66 14.91 -6.51
CA ASP A 225 20.49 15.93 -5.85
C ASP A 225 20.51 17.25 -6.64
N SER A 226 20.17 17.21 -7.93
CA SER A 226 20.02 18.39 -8.78
C SER A 226 19.17 18.09 -10.02
N VAL A 227 18.64 19.16 -10.65
CA VAL A 227 17.94 19.06 -11.95
C VAL A 227 18.88 18.52 -13.04
N ILE A 228 20.17 18.84 -12.98
CA ILE A 228 21.17 18.32 -13.92
C ILE A 228 21.28 16.81 -13.81
N GLN A 229 21.30 16.28 -12.60
CA GLN A 229 21.33 14.84 -12.37
C GLN A 229 20.04 14.16 -12.88
N TYR A 230 18.88 14.78 -12.66
CA TYR A 230 17.60 14.28 -13.18
C TYR A 230 17.64 14.17 -14.72
N GLU A 231 18.00 15.24 -15.42
CA GLU A 231 18.07 15.24 -16.89
C GLU A 231 19.11 14.25 -17.42
N ALA A 232 20.25 14.09 -16.74
CA ALA A 232 21.27 13.13 -17.10
C ALA A 232 20.81 11.67 -16.94
N ARG A 233 19.95 11.38 -15.97
CA ARG A 233 19.49 10.02 -15.69
C ARG A 233 18.13 9.67 -16.29
N LYS A 234 17.41 10.62 -16.83
CA LYS A 234 16.06 10.42 -17.38
C LYS A 234 15.99 9.26 -18.38
N HIS A 235 16.98 9.12 -19.25
CA HIS A 235 17.05 8.02 -20.21
C HIS A 235 17.25 6.64 -19.58
N CYS A 236 17.68 6.56 -18.32
CA CYS A 236 17.92 5.31 -17.62
C CYS A 236 16.62 4.65 -17.13
N PHE A 237 15.58 5.45 -16.88
CA PHE A 237 14.32 4.97 -16.29
C PHE A 237 13.08 5.26 -17.14
N ASN A 238 13.16 6.08 -18.19
CA ASN A 238 12.02 6.39 -19.04
C ASN A 238 11.69 5.24 -19.97
N LEU A 239 10.43 4.76 -19.89
CA LEU A 239 9.89 3.81 -20.86
C LEU A 239 9.19 4.58 -21.99
N ASN A 240 9.64 4.37 -23.20
CA ASN A 240 9.08 4.94 -24.41
C ASN A 240 8.80 3.86 -25.45
N GLU A 241 8.12 4.20 -26.53
CA GLU A 241 7.74 3.29 -27.60
C GLU A 241 8.95 2.51 -28.17
N ARG A 242 10.07 3.19 -28.42
CA ARG A 242 11.28 2.54 -28.97
C ARG A 242 11.84 1.48 -28.02
N LEU A 243 11.94 1.80 -26.75
CA LEU A 243 12.45 0.88 -25.74
C LEU A 243 11.48 -0.29 -25.53
N LEU A 244 10.17 -0.03 -25.59
CA LEU A 244 9.12 -1.02 -25.46
C LEU A 244 9.18 -2.12 -26.54
N LEU A 245 9.73 -1.82 -27.74
CA LEU A 245 9.94 -2.84 -28.79
C LEU A 245 10.89 -3.97 -28.37
N THR A 246 11.75 -3.73 -27.39
CA THR A 246 12.71 -4.74 -26.90
C THR A 246 12.12 -5.67 -25.86
N SER A 247 10.95 -5.36 -25.31
CA SER A 247 10.33 -6.13 -24.23
C SER A 247 9.55 -7.34 -24.77
N LYS A 248 9.15 -8.22 -23.85
CA LYS A 248 8.25 -9.34 -24.20
C LYS A 248 6.90 -8.81 -24.70
N PRO A 249 6.26 -9.53 -25.63
CA PRO A 249 4.94 -9.14 -26.16
C PRO A 249 3.82 -9.18 -25.09
N ASP A 250 4.00 -9.98 -24.06
CA ASP A 250 3.06 -10.15 -22.95
C ASP A 250 3.50 -9.43 -21.66
N LEU A 251 4.47 -8.52 -21.73
CA LEU A 251 4.89 -7.69 -20.59
C LEU A 251 3.67 -6.97 -19.98
N ALA A 252 3.52 -7.00 -18.67
CA ALA A 252 2.52 -6.18 -17.97
C ALA A 252 3.18 -4.92 -17.39
N ILE A 253 2.77 -3.73 -17.87
CA ILE A 253 3.31 -2.44 -17.40
C ILE A 253 2.33 -1.85 -16.38
N LEU A 254 2.81 -1.66 -15.15
CA LEU A 254 2.02 -1.23 -14.01
C LEU A 254 2.52 0.12 -13.48
N HIS A 255 1.60 0.97 -13.01
CA HIS A 255 1.89 2.25 -12.38
C HIS A 255 0.74 2.71 -11.51
N GLN A 256 1.03 3.16 -10.28
CA GLN A 256 0.03 3.85 -9.44
C GLN A 256 0.16 5.36 -9.67
N PHE A 257 -0.80 5.94 -10.37
CA PHE A 257 -0.81 7.37 -10.65
C PHE A 257 -0.68 8.26 -9.40
N PRO A 258 -0.14 9.48 -9.53
CA PRO A 258 0.21 10.16 -10.78
C PRO A 258 1.51 9.64 -11.40
N ARG A 259 1.65 9.78 -12.72
CA ARG A 259 2.90 9.56 -13.43
C ARG A 259 3.49 10.90 -13.91
N ASN A 260 4.78 10.93 -14.06
CA ASN A 260 5.53 12.02 -14.66
C ASN A 260 6.21 11.55 -15.98
N GLU A 261 7.51 11.65 -16.05
CA GLU A 261 8.28 11.33 -17.25
C GLU A 261 8.84 9.89 -17.27
N GLU A 262 8.50 9.05 -16.27
CA GLU A 262 8.95 7.65 -16.22
C GLU A 262 8.29 6.75 -17.27
N ILE A 263 7.08 7.11 -17.74
CA ILE A 263 6.42 6.45 -18.87
C ILE A 263 5.93 7.53 -19.84
N SER A 264 6.38 7.45 -21.09
CA SER A 264 5.98 8.34 -22.16
C SER A 264 4.51 8.10 -22.55
N GLU A 265 3.79 9.16 -22.93
CA GLU A 265 2.40 9.07 -23.40
C GLU A 265 2.23 8.16 -24.63
N SER A 266 3.28 8.01 -25.46
CA SER A 266 3.28 7.10 -26.61
C SER A 266 3.10 5.61 -26.25
N VAL A 267 3.20 5.26 -24.95
CA VAL A 267 2.99 3.89 -24.45
C VAL A 267 1.52 3.61 -24.11
N ASP A 268 0.68 4.65 -24.01
CA ASP A 268 -0.68 4.55 -23.49
C ASP A 268 -1.59 3.64 -24.30
N ASP A 269 -1.44 3.62 -25.63
CA ASP A 269 -2.24 2.81 -26.55
C ASP A 269 -1.71 1.37 -26.73
N ASP A 270 -0.59 1.03 -26.08
CA ASP A 270 -0.02 -0.32 -26.15
C ASP A 270 -0.79 -1.27 -25.23
N GLU A 271 -1.11 -2.48 -25.74
CA GLU A 271 -1.88 -3.48 -24.98
C GLU A 271 -1.19 -3.93 -23.68
N ARG A 272 0.14 -3.74 -23.57
CA ARG A 272 0.93 -4.02 -22.37
C ARG A 272 0.74 -2.97 -21.27
N ALA A 273 0.23 -1.78 -21.58
CA ALA A 273 -0.06 -0.71 -20.64
C ALA A 273 -1.29 -1.06 -19.79
N LYS A 274 -1.06 -1.63 -18.59
CA LYS A 274 -2.13 -2.08 -17.68
C LYS A 274 -2.48 -1.06 -16.59
N TYR A 275 -1.76 0.03 -16.49
CA TYR A 275 -1.90 1.01 -15.42
C TYR A 275 -3.25 1.76 -15.42
N PHE A 276 -3.93 1.91 -16.56
CA PHE A 276 -5.30 2.45 -16.55
C PHE A 276 -6.30 1.44 -15.98
N LYS A 277 -6.15 0.15 -16.29
CA LYS A 277 -6.97 -0.92 -15.69
C LYS A 277 -6.77 -1.04 -14.19
N MET A 278 -5.57 -0.74 -13.70
CA MET A 278 -5.31 -0.71 -12.25
C MET A 278 -6.21 0.28 -11.51
N LEU A 279 -6.61 1.40 -12.13
CA LEU A 279 -7.57 2.35 -11.52
C LEU A 279 -8.95 1.72 -11.33
N GLU A 280 -9.39 0.89 -12.28
CA GLU A 280 -10.63 0.11 -12.15
C GLU A 280 -10.48 -0.96 -11.06
N TYR A 281 -9.38 -1.69 -11.05
CA TYR A 281 -9.11 -2.73 -10.06
C TYR A 281 -8.89 -2.16 -8.64
N ASN A 282 -8.53 -0.89 -8.48
CA ASN A 282 -8.55 -0.21 -7.18
C ASN A 282 -9.98 -0.14 -6.61
N VAL A 283 -10.99 0.06 -7.46
CA VAL A 283 -12.41 0.03 -7.03
C VAL A 283 -12.81 -1.38 -6.63
N ASP A 284 -12.42 -2.40 -7.42
CA ASP A 284 -12.74 -3.80 -7.13
C ASP A 284 -12.07 -4.28 -5.85
N ALA A 285 -10.83 -3.87 -5.60
CA ALA A 285 -10.12 -4.14 -4.35
C ALA A 285 -10.80 -3.46 -3.15
N ALA A 286 -11.26 -2.22 -3.31
CA ALA A 286 -12.04 -1.53 -2.28
C ALA A 286 -13.35 -2.26 -1.97
N ILE A 287 -14.11 -2.70 -2.98
CA ILE A 287 -15.31 -3.52 -2.83
C ILE A 287 -14.96 -4.81 -2.07
N ALA A 288 -13.92 -5.53 -2.48
CA ALA A 288 -13.51 -6.78 -1.84
C ALA A 288 -13.20 -6.63 -0.35
N ILE A 289 -12.47 -5.58 0.03
CA ILE A 289 -12.14 -5.31 1.43
C ILE A 289 -13.37 -4.88 2.22
N ILE A 290 -14.23 -4.03 1.67
CA ILE A 290 -15.49 -3.65 2.32
C ILE A 290 -16.31 -4.89 2.61
N ILE A 291 -16.51 -5.79 1.64
CA ILE A 291 -17.23 -7.04 1.80
C ILE A 291 -16.64 -7.89 2.94
N LYS A 292 -15.32 -8.12 2.92
CA LYS A 292 -14.65 -8.92 3.96
C LYS A 292 -14.85 -8.36 5.38
N LEU A 293 -15.06 -7.05 5.50
CA LEU A 293 -15.25 -6.37 6.78
C LEU A 293 -16.72 -6.32 7.24
N ILE A 294 -17.68 -6.25 6.30
CA ILE A 294 -19.10 -6.06 6.64
C ILE A 294 -19.90 -7.37 6.70
N THR A 295 -19.64 -8.35 5.82
CA THR A 295 -20.45 -9.58 5.67
C THR A 295 -20.36 -10.54 6.86
N LYS A 296 -19.26 -10.57 7.58
CA LYS A 296 -19.09 -11.42 8.77
C LYS A 296 -19.61 -10.80 10.08
N ARG A 297 -20.40 -9.72 9.99
CA ARG A 297 -20.87 -8.98 11.17
C ARG A 297 -22.34 -9.26 11.48
N THR A 298 -22.59 -9.71 12.69
CA THR A 298 -23.95 -9.89 13.22
C THR A 298 -24.53 -8.61 13.86
N GLY A 299 -23.69 -7.57 14.05
CA GLY A 299 -24.08 -6.28 14.62
C GLY A 299 -23.29 -5.11 14.01
N ARG A 300 -23.81 -3.88 14.18
CA ARG A 300 -23.18 -2.65 13.65
C ARG A 300 -21.87 -2.33 14.36
N LEU A 301 -21.85 -2.42 15.68
CA LEU A 301 -20.71 -2.02 16.50
C LEU A 301 -19.78 -3.19 16.81
N ILE A 302 -18.49 -2.92 16.82
CA ILE A 302 -17.45 -3.81 17.33
C ILE A 302 -16.93 -3.28 18.65
N LYS A 303 -16.49 -4.17 19.55
CA LYS A 303 -15.84 -3.75 20.78
C LYS A 303 -14.46 -3.18 20.43
N PRO A 304 -14.10 -1.97 20.91
CA PRO A 304 -12.75 -1.44 20.79
C PRO A 304 -11.71 -2.46 21.26
N CYS A 305 -10.58 -2.52 20.55
CA CYS A 305 -9.52 -3.47 20.84
C CYS A 305 -8.33 -2.72 21.46
N MET A 306 -8.51 -2.25 22.71
CA MET A 306 -7.40 -1.68 23.47
C MET A 306 -6.31 -2.72 23.69
N GLU A 307 -5.07 -2.34 23.41
CA GLU A 307 -3.89 -3.15 23.71
C GLU A 307 -3.21 -2.55 24.95
N GLU A 308 -2.74 -3.41 25.85
CA GLU A 308 -1.98 -2.98 27.03
C GLU A 308 -0.59 -2.46 26.58
N PRO A 309 -0.04 -1.44 27.28
CA PRO A 309 1.31 -0.96 27.04
C PRO A 309 2.31 -2.13 27.13
N THR A 310 3.20 -2.21 26.16
CA THR A 310 4.26 -3.23 26.17
C THR A 310 5.55 -2.74 26.81
N HIS A 311 5.74 -1.41 26.88
CA HIS A 311 6.91 -0.73 27.40
C HIS A 311 6.55 0.60 28.07
N ASP A 312 7.46 1.17 28.84
CA ASP A 312 7.25 2.45 29.55
C ASP A 312 7.65 3.68 28.73
N PHE A 313 8.14 3.50 27.51
CA PHE A 313 8.61 4.58 26.65
C PHE A 313 7.85 4.63 25.33
N LYS A 314 7.75 5.80 24.72
CA LYS A 314 7.12 6.05 23.42
C LYS A 314 8.13 6.00 22.28
N CYS A 315 7.62 5.82 21.06
CA CYS A 315 8.42 5.92 19.85
C CYS A 315 8.92 7.36 19.66
N LEU A 316 10.22 7.51 19.38
CA LEU A 316 10.88 8.82 19.24
C LEU A 316 10.81 9.38 17.81
N LYS A 317 10.21 8.64 16.88
CA LYS A 317 10.12 9.06 15.47
C LYS A 317 9.10 10.20 15.34
N GLU A 318 9.50 11.34 14.80
CA GLU A 318 8.64 12.52 14.64
C GLU A 318 7.42 12.28 13.74
N ASP A 319 7.57 11.42 12.73
CA ASP A 319 6.50 11.04 11.80
C ASP A 319 5.60 9.89 12.31
N CYS A 320 5.87 9.37 13.52
CA CYS A 320 5.01 8.40 14.19
C CYS A 320 3.79 9.10 14.79
N ILE A 321 2.62 8.47 14.75
CA ILE A 321 1.39 8.97 15.36
C ILE A 321 1.55 9.22 16.87
N THR A 322 2.40 8.46 17.56
CA THR A 322 2.66 8.62 19.00
C THR A 322 3.42 9.91 19.34
N SER A 323 3.95 10.64 18.36
CA SER A 323 4.58 11.95 18.56
C SER A 323 3.57 13.08 18.77
N THR A 324 2.32 12.88 18.36
CA THR A 324 1.25 13.89 18.46
C THR A 324 0.08 13.44 19.33
N GLU A 325 -0.09 12.14 19.53
CA GLU A 325 -1.21 11.55 20.26
C GLU A 325 -0.70 10.93 21.58
N ASP A 326 -0.63 11.76 22.63
CA ASP A 326 -0.01 11.39 23.91
C ASP A 326 -0.73 10.29 24.69
N TYR A 327 -2.01 10.09 24.43
CA TYR A 327 -2.84 9.06 25.08
C TYR A 327 -2.61 7.66 24.52
N LEU A 328 -1.87 7.51 23.42
CA LEU A 328 -1.63 6.20 22.82
C LEU A 328 -0.71 5.34 23.68
N PRO A 329 -1.07 4.07 23.94
CA PRO A 329 -0.18 3.17 24.68
C PRO A 329 1.09 2.89 23.87
N PRO A 330 2.27 2.84 24.52
CA PRO A 330 3.51 2.45 23.86
C PRO A 330 3.47 0.97 23.49
N LEU A 331 3.35 0.69 22.19
CA LEU A 331 3.24 -0.67 21.66
C LEU A 331 4.48 -1.02 20.83
N PHE A 332 5.22 -1.99 21.29
CA PHE A 332 6.40 -2.54 20.61
C PHE A 332 6.32 -4.06 20.53
N HIS A 333 7.11 -4.66 19.68
CA HIS A 333 7.41 -6.08 19.67
C HIS A 333 8.90 -6.27 19.40
N GLU A 334 9.45 -7.33 19.92
CA GLU A 334 10.84 -7.73 19.67
C GLU A 334 10.91 -8.65 18.45
N ASN A 335 11.87 -8.41 17.56
CA ASN A 335 12.14 -9.30 16.44
C ASN A 335 13.16 -10.40 16.84
N ALA A 336 13.45 -11.33 15.91
CA ALA A 336 14.39 -12.42 16.12
C ALA A 336 15.84 -11.96 16.42
N ASN A 337 16.18 -10.73 16.09
CA ASN A 337 17.51 -10.14 16.31
C ASN A 337 17.61 -9.36 17.62
N GLY A 338 16.53 -9.34 18.44
CA GLY A 338 16.49 -8.59 19.69
C GLY A 338 16.24 -7.08 19.50
N GLU A 339 15.81 -6.64 18.31
CA GLU A 339 15.45 -5.23 18.07
C GLU A 339 14.00 -4.99 18.47
N LEU A 340 13.73 -3.86 19.12
CA LEU A 340 12.37 -3.40 19.42
C LEU A 340 11.79 -2.66 18.22
N ILE A 341 10.63 -3.08 17.77
CA ILE A 341 9.93 -2.49 16.63
C ILE A 341 8.64 -1.83 17.11
N CYS A 342 8.48 -0.54 16.83
CA CYS A 342 7.25 0.18 17.10
C CYS A 342 6.09 -0.38 16.28
N LYS A 343 5.03 -0.86 16.94
CA LYS A 343 3.87 -1.43 16.26
C LYS A 343 3.08 -0.40 15.42
N TYR A 344 3.24 0.90 15.69
CA TYR A 344 2.59 1.96 14.91
C TYR A 344 3.32 2.25 13.62
N CYS A 345 4.58 2.70 13.68
CA CYS A 345 5.31 3.18 12.52
C CYS A 345 6.32 2.18 11.92
N GLY A 346 6.64 1.09 12.62
CA GLY A 346 7.62 0.10 12.18
C GLY A 346 9.09 0.51 12.45
N GLN A 347 9.33 1.64 13.16
CA GLN A 347 10.70 2.05 13.50
C GLN A 347 11.37 0.98 14.38
N LYS A 348 12.58 0.60 14.01
CA LYS A 348 13.44 -0.32 14.74
C LYS A 348 14.34 0.44 15.71
N TYR A 349 14.56 -0.14 16.88
CA TYR A 349 15.43 0.39 17.93
C TYR A 349 16.30 -0.75 18.48
N GLU A 350 17.59 -0.52 18.65
CA GLU A 350 18.46 -1.46 19.35
C GLU A 350 18.08 -1.49 20.84
N THR A 351 17.89 -2.68 21.40
CA THR A 351 17.46 -2.85 22.79
C THR A 351 18.43 -2.20 23.78
N LYS A 352 19.74 -2.24 23.50
CA LYS A 352 20.79 -1.58 24.31
C LYS A 352 20.58 -0.06 24.45
N TRP A 353 20.12 0.60 23.39
CA TRP A 353 19.94 2.04 23.39
C TRP A 353 18.93 2.53 24.46
N PHE A 354 17.87 1.75 24.71
CA PHE A 354 16.86 2.09 25.71
C PHE A 354 17.29 1.87 27.15
N TYR A 355 18.20 0.93 27.39
CA TYR A 355 18.73 0.69 28.75
C TYR A 355 19.82 1.70 29.13
N GLU A 356 20.48 2.33 28.15
CA GLU A 356 21.54 3.32 28.35
C GLU A 356 21.02 4.77 28.45
N ASN A 357 19.77 5.04 28.01
CA ASN A 357 19.16 6.39 27.97
C ASN A 357 17.92 6.51 28.88
N LYS A 358 17.82 5.66 29.93
CA LYS A 358 16.84 5.80 31.01
C LYS A 358 17.27 6.82 32.04
#